data_625aaaef2ca6b262866580813692668c
#
_entry.id   625aaaef2ca6b262866580813692668c
#
_cell.length_a   1.000
_cell.length_b   1.000
_cell.length_c   1.000
_cell.angle_alpha   90.00
_cell.angle_beta   90.00
_cell.angle_gamma   90.00
#
_symmetry.space_group_name_H-M   'P 1'
#
loop_
_entity.id
_entity.type
_entity.pdbx_description
1 polymer ?
#
loop_
_entity_poly.entity_id
_entity_poly.type
_entity_poly.pdbx_seq_one_letter_code
_entity_poly.pdbx_strand_id
1 'polypeptide(L)'
;MTEAAAYRKGLDFARGLDARDPLSRFRDRFHIPPAAAGEPEIYLCGNSLGLQPKSAADYVTAELDKWRRLAVKGHFEGDYPWLPYHEFLAETMAELVGGAPGEVVTMNSLTANLHLMMVSFYRPTRARHKILIEDHAFPSDRYAVESQIRFHGYDPADSLVVVEPRDGEALIHDDDIADVIERHGQSLALIMLPGVQYYTGQVFDMAGITRLGHDRGCVVGFDLAHAAGNIPLDLHDWDVDFAVWCTYKYLNSGPGAVAGCFVHARHGSSAGLPRFSGWWGHDKASRFEMGARFDPMPGAEGWQLSNPPILSLAAIRASLDIFREAGGMAPLREKSLRLTGYLEWLLSEALGERISIITPREPNRRGCQISLRVTSDSYSGRDLFAHLAAAGVTGDWREPDVIRIAPVPLYNRFEDCHRFVEIFKDFDRNNAHT
;
A
#
# COMPACT_ATOMS: atom_id res chain seq x y z
N MET A 1 -14.83 3.94 -22.99
CA MET A 1 -15.85 2.91 -22.70
C MET A 1 -15.24 1.59 -23.13
N THR A 2 -14.56 0.89 -22.23
CA THR A 2 -14.13 -0.50 -22.45
C THR A 2 -15.38 -1.37 -22.47
N GLU A 3 -15.64 -2.03 -23.61
CA GLU A 3 -16.63 -3.10 -23.69
C GLU A 3 -16.36 -4.07 -22.55
N ALA A 4 -17.25 -4.09 -21.55
CA ALA A 4 -17.31 -5.18 -20.60
C ALA A 4 -17.65 -6.43 -21.42
N ALA A 5 -16.65 -7.19 -21.85
CA ALA A 5 -16.86 -8.50 -22.42
C ALA A 5 -17.79 -9.22 -21.45
N ALA A 6 -18.97 -9.66 -21.95
CA ALA A 6 -19.97 -10.29 -21.11
C ALA A 6 -19.32 -11.47 -20.37
N TYR A 7 -19.12 -11.36 -19.06
CA TYR A 7 -18.55 -12.42 -18.23
C TYR A 7 -19.44 -13.67 -18.31
N ARG A 8 -18.82 -14.83 -18.21
CA ARG A 8 -19.51 -16.13 -18.22
C ARG A 8 -19.01 -16.99 -17.06
N LYS A 9 -19.88 -17.84 -16.58
CA LYS A 9 -19.53 -18.88 -15.59
C LYS A 9 -18.73 -19.99 -16.28
N GLY A 10 -17.95 -20.71 -15.50
CA GLY A 10 -17.23 -21.90 -15.94
C GLY A 10 -15.71 -21.74 -16.04
N LEU A 11 -15.05 -22.84 -15.72
CA LEU A 11 -13.58 -22.92 -15.66
C LEU A 11 -12.92 -22.64 -17.01
N ASP A 12 -13.52 -23.13 -18.11
CA ASP A 12 -12.98 -22.93 -19.45
C ASP A 12 -13.00 -21.45 -19.86
N PHE A 13 -14.02 -20.70 -19.43
CA PHE A 13 -14.06 -19.26 -19.66
C PHE A 13 -12.96 -18.54 -18.90
N ALA A 14 -12.76 -18.86 -17.62
CA ALA A 14 -11.70 -18.30 -16.80
C ALA A 14 -10.31 -18.57 -17.38
N ARG A 15 -10.05 -19.83 -17.77
CA ARG A 15 -8.80 -20.23 -18.44
C ARG A 15 -8.62 -19.53 -19.80
N GLY A 16 -9.70 -19.30 -20.52
CA GLY A 16 -9.67 -18.53 -21.75
C GLY A 16 -9.31 -17.06 -21.55
N LEU A 17 -9.65 -16.46 -20.39
CA LEU A 17 -9.19 -15.13 -20.00
C LEU A 17 -7.69 -15.15 -19.64
N ASP A 18 -7.25 -16.16 -18.89
CA ASP A 18 -5.85 -16.34 -18.52
C ASP A 18 -4.92 -16.55 -19.73
N ALA A 19 -5.37 -17.32 -20.71
CA ALA A 19 -4.63 -17.57 -21.96
C ALA A 19 -4.41 -16.30 -22.80
N ARG A 20 -5.27 -15.28 -22.64
CA ARG A 20 -5.16 -13.98 -23.32
C ARG A 20 -4.56 -12.89 -22.45
N ASP A 21 -4.17 -13.20 -21.22
CA ASP A 21 -3.58 -12.25 -20.29
C ASP A 21 -2.10 -12.04 -20.60
N PRO A 22 -1.66 -10.84 -21.02
CA PRO A 22 -0.26 -10.56 -21.32
C PRO A 22 0.64 -10.65 -20.09
N LEU A 23 0.06 -10.54 -18.89
CA LEU A 23 0.78 -10.62 -17.61
C LEU A 23 0.82 -12.06 -17.03
N SER A 24 0.21 -13.04 -17.67
CA SER A 24 0.13 -14.43 -17.17
C SER A 24 1.50 -15.02 -16.84
N ARG A 25 2.54 -14.71 -17.63
CA ARG A 25 3.93 -15.16 -17.45
C ARG A 25 4.56 -14.71 -16.12
N PHE A 26 4.08 -13.62 -15.51
CA PHE A 26 4.67 -13.09 -14.27
C PHE A 26 4.34 -13.94 -13.05
N ARG A 27 3.27 -14.76 -13.08
CA ARG A 27 2.98 -15.71 -12.01
C ARG A 27 4.17 -16.64 -11.75
N ASP A 28 4.88 -17.07 -12.78
CA ASP A 28 6.03 -17.97 -12.67
C ASP A 28 7.26 -17.31 -12.03
N ARG A 29 7.22 -16.00 -11.85
CA ARG A 29 8.27 -15.25 -11.16
C ARG A 29 8.13 -15.30 -9.63
N PHE A 30 7.04 -15.85 -9.10
CA PHE A 30 6.74 -15.91 -7.67
C PHE A 30 6.67 -17.35 -7.15
N HIS A 31 7.01 -17.52 -5.87
CA HIS A 31 6.72 -18.74 -5.13
C HIS A 31 5.27 -18.71 -4.67
N ILE A 32 4.45 -19.63 -5.17
CA ILE A 32 3.08 -19.82 -4.70
C ILE A 32 3.13 -20.91 -3.63
N PRO A 33 2.64 -20.67 -2.39
CA PRO A 33 2.60 -21.66 -1.35
C PRO A 33 1.82 -22.91 -1.79
N PRO A 34 2.21 -24.12 -1.37
CA PRO A 34 1.44 -25.32 -1.63
C PRO A 34 0.29 -25.46 -0.60
N ALA A 35 -0.91 -25.78 -1.09
CA ALA A 35 -2.01 -26.22 -0.24
C ALA A 35 -1.74 -27.64 0.34
N ALA A 36 -2.53 -28.06 1.33
CA ALA A 36 -2.36 -29.37 2.00
C ALA A 36 -2.39 -30.56 1.03
N ALA A 37 -3.12 -30.46 -0.08
CA ALA A 37 -3.18 -31.48 -1.14
C ALA A 37 -1.99 -31.44 -2.12
N GLY A 38 -1.03 -30.52 -1.93
CA GLY A 38 0.13 -30.36 -2.83
C GLY A 38 -0.12 -29.47 -4.05
N GLU A 39 -1.36 -29.11 -4.33
CA GLU A 39 -1.70 -28.12 -5.36
C GLU A 39 -1.32 -26.69 -4.91
N PRO A 40 -1.04 -25.76 -5.84
CA PRO A 40 -0.81 -24.37 -5.47
C PRO A 40 -2.03 -23.76 -4.76
N GLU A 41 -1.80 -23.00 -3.67
CA GLU A 41 -2.83 -22.22 -3.00
C GLU A 41 -3.45 -21.18 -3.94
N ILE A 42 -4.72 -20.86 -3.67
CA ILE A 42 -5.37 -19.65 -4.18
C ILE A 42 -5.02 -18.51 -3.21
N TYR A 43 -3.88 -17.88 -3.46
CA TYR A 43 -3.36 -16.82 -2.59
C TYR A 43 -3.97 -15.47 -2.92
N LEU A 44 -4.91 -14.99 -2.10
CA LEU A 44 -5.64 -13.72 -2.26
C LEU A 44 -5.35 -12.73 -1.12
N CYS A 45 -4.11 -12.78 -0.57
CA CYS A 45 -3.74 -12.03 0.62
C CYS A 45 -2.56 -11.06 0.41
N GLY A 46 -2.34 -10.61 -0.85
CA GLY A 46 -1.27 -9.66 -1.17
C GLY A 46 -1.43 -8.27 -0.53
N ASN A 47 -2.63 -7.96 -0.07
CA ASN A 47 -2.94 -6.78 0.74
C ASN A 47 -2.37 -6.84 2.17
N SER A 48 -1.93 -8.00 2.63
CA SER A 48 -1.29 -8.21 3.95
C SER A 48 0.21 -8.51 3.79
N LEU A 49 0.56 -9.49 2.96
CA LEU A 49 1.93 -9.81 2.58
C LEU A 49 1.96 -10.25 1.11
N GLY A 50 2.80 -9.63 0.29
CA GLY A 50 3.02 -10.06 -1.08
C GLY A 50 3.81 -11.38 -1.17
N LEU A 51 3.65 -12.11 -2.27
CA LEU A 51 4.38 -13.34 -2.51
C LEU A 51 5.87 -13.07 -2.79
N GLN A 52 6.71 -14.03 -2.42
CA GLN A 52 8.15 -13.94 -2.63
C GLN A 52 8.50 -14.01 -4.12
N PRO A 53 9.18 -12.99 -4.69
CA PRO A 53 9.84 -13.13 -5.99
C PRO A 53 10.90 -14.23 -5.93
N LYS A 54 10.93 -15.13 -6.93
CA LYS A 54 11.93 -16.21 -6.99
C LYS A 54 13.36 -15.67 -7.03
N SER A 55 13.56 -14.53 -7.69
CA SER A 55 14.85 -13.86 -7.78
C SER A 55 15.32 -13.22 -6.46
N ALA A 56 14.45 -13.02 -5.46
CA ALA A 56 14.81 -12.35 -4.22
C ALA A 56 15.96 -13.05 -3.48
N ALA A 57 15.97 -14.39 -3.47
CA ALA A 57 17.03 -15.17 -2.84
C ALA A 57 18.39 -14.92 -3.51
N ASP A 58 18.43 -14.86 -4.85
CA ASP A 58 19.66 -14.63 -5.61
C ASP A 58 20.22 -13.23 -5.36
N TYR A 59 19.34 -12.21 -5.31
CA TYR A 59 19.74 -10.83 -5.04
C TYR A 59 20.32 -10.66 -3.64
N VAL A 60 19.69 -11.26 -2.62
CA VAL A 60 20.20 -11.24 -1.25
C VAL A 60 21.50 -12.04 -1.14
N THR A 61 21.60 -13.19 -1.78
CA THR A 61 22.81 -14.04 -1.79
C THR A 61 23.98 -13.32 -2.46
N ALA A 62 23.73 -12.56 -3.54
CA ALA A 62 24.77 -11.76 -4.19
C ALA A 62 25.36 -10.71 -3.24
N GLU A 63 24.54 -10.07 -2.39
CA GLU A 63 25.05 -9.12 -1.39
C GLU A 63 25.77 -9.80 -0.23
N LEU A 64 25.35 -10.98 0.20
CA LEU A 64 26.07 -11.81 1.18
C LEU A 64 27.43 -12.24 0.63
N ASP A 65 27.51 -12.67 -0.63
CA ASP A 65 28.77 -13.02 -1.30
C ASP A 65 29.69 -11.82 -1.49
N LYS A 66 29.14 -10.64 -1.82
CA LYS A 66 29.91 -9.40 -1.87
C LYS A 66 30.51 -9.08 -0.51
N TRP A 67 29.70 -9.20 0.57
CA TRP A 67 30.19 -9.00 1.94
C TRP A 67 31.33 -9.96 2.28
N ARG A 68 31.16 -11.25 1.98
CA ARG A 68 32.19 -12.28 2.21
C ARG A 68 33.51 -11.99 1.47
N ARG A 69 33.44 -11.45 0.23
CA ARG A 69 34.62 -11.23 -0.62
C ARG A 69 35.27 -9.87 -0.43
N LEU A 70 34.49 -8.83 -0.22
CA LEU A 70 34.93 -7.44 -0.26
C LEU A 70 34.93 -6.77 1.13
N ALA A 71 34.17 -7.28 2.10
CA ALA A 71 34.02 -6.67 3.42
C ALA A 71 33.69 -5.17 3.26
N VAL A 72 34.44 -4.26 3.93
CA VAL A 72 34.19 -2.81 3.87
C VAL A 72 34.31 -2.23 2.45
N LYS A 73 35.08 -2.85 1.56
CA LYS A 73 35.22 -2.40 0.18
C LYS A 73 33.91 -2.50 -0.61
N GLY A 74 32.95 -3.37 -0.21
CA GLY A 74 31.64 -3.48 -0.82
C GLY A 74 30.82 -2.19 -0.79
N HIS A 75 31.20 -1.21 0.03
CA HIS A 75 30.61 0.13 -0.01
C HIS A 75 30.92 0.88 -1.31
N PHE A 76 32.05 0.56 -1.96
CA PHE A 76 32.57 1.31 -3.11
C PHE A 76 32.74 0.46 -4.37
N GLU A 77 32.80 -0.86 -4.22
CA GLU A 77 33.16 -1.80 -5.31
C GLU A 77 32.02 -2.77 -5.62
N GLY A 78 32.04 -3.30 -6.85
CA GLY A 78 31.05 -4.27 -7.36
C GLY A 78 29.89 -3.60 -8.09
N ASP A 79 28.99 -4.42 -8.64
CA ASP A 79 27.92 -3.97 -9.54
C ASP A 79 26.89 -3.05 -8.85
N TYR A 80 26.65 -3.19 -7.59
CA TYR A 80 25.72 -2.35 -6.80
C TYR A 80 26.42 -1.94 -5.50
N PRO A 81 27.33 -0.95 -5.52
CA PRO A 81 28.02 -0.48 -4.31
C PRO A 81 27.03 -0.08 -3.22
N TRP A 82 27.36 -0.39 -1.96
CA TRP A 82 26.39 -0.17 -0.87
C TRP A 82 26.18 1.29 -0.51
N LEU A 83 27.15 2.15 -0.79
CA LEU A 83 27.03 3.57 -0.46
C LEU A 83 25.82 4.23 -1.15
N PRO A 84 25.63 4.09 -2.48
CA PRO A 84 24.45 4.61 -3.20
C PRO A 84 23.34 3.58 -3.36
N TYR A 85 23.30 2.48 -2.59
CA TYR A 85 22.40 1.36 -2.91
C TYR A 85 20.92 1.76 -2.99
N HIS A 86 20.46 2.64 -2.10
CA HIS A 86 19.08 3.14 -2.08
C HIS A 86 18.73 3.94 -3.35
N GLU A 87 19.73 4.54 -4.01
CA GLU A 87 19.56 5.33 -5.23
C GLU A 87 19.17 4.45 -6.43
N PHE A 88 19.62 3.20 -6.48
CA PHE A 88 19.25 2.24 -7.53
C PHE A 88 17.76 1.85 -7.49
N LEU A 89 17.05 2.15 -6.41
CA LEU A 89 15.63 1.90 -6.23
C LEU A 89 14.79 3.14 -6.52
N ALA A 90 15.38 4.33 -6.46
CA ALA A 90 14.66 5.60 -6.38
C ALA A 90 13.83 5.89 -7.65
N GLU A 91 14.39 5.66 -8.84
CA GLU A 91 13.70 5.93 -10.11
C GLU A 91 12.44 5.07 -10.26
N THR A 92 12.58 3.74 -10.18
CA THR A 92 11.43 2.83 -10.31
C THR A 92 10.39 3.05 -9.21
N MET A 93 10.83 3.36 -7.98
CA MET A 93 9.91 3.65 -6.90
C MET A 93 9.17 4.97 -7.11
N ALA A 94 9.84 5.99 -7.66
CA ALA A 94 9.22 7.27 -8.01
C ALA A 94 8.17 7.08 -9.13
N GLU A 95 8.50 6.33 -10.19
CA GLU A 95 7.55 5.98 -11.25
C GLU A 95 6.28 5.28 -10.72
N LEU A 96 6.44 4.37 -9.75
CA LEU A 96 5.31 3.62 -9.18
C LEU A 96 4.33 4.50 -8.37
N VAL A 97 4.81 5.62 -7.85
CA VAL A 97 3.99 6.53 -7.04
C VAL A 97 3.74 7.89 -7.72
N GLY A 98 4.16 8.06 -8.96
CA GLY A 98 4.02 9.33 -9.68
C GLY A 98 4.78 10.46 -9.01
N GLY A 99 6.00 10.17 -8.54
CA GLY A 99 6.92 11.15 -7.96
C GLY A 99 7.93 11.65 -9.00
N ALA A 100 8.40 12.89 -8.85
CA ALA A 100 9.51 13.42 -9.61
C ALA A 100 10.87 12.92 -9.06
N PRO A 101 11.97 13.03 -9.84
CA PRO A 101 13.30 12.68 -9.36
C PRO A 101 13.68 13.40 -8.06
N GLY A 102 14.18 12.66 -7.08
CA GLY A 102 14.59 13.18 -5.77
C GLY A 102 13.46 13.34 -4.75
N GLU A 103 12.20 13.08 -5.12
CA GLU A 103 11.06 13.14 -4.19
C GLU A 103 10.85 11.84 -3.41
N VAL A 104 11.47 10.75 -3.83
CA VAL A 104 11.27 9.41 -3.23
C VAL A 104 12.56 8.86 -2.68
N VAL A 105 12.47 8.30 -1.47
CA VAL A 105 13.56 7.57 -0.83
C VAL A 105 13.04 6.28 -0.18
N THR A 106 13.83 5.22 -0.25
CA THR A 106 13.55 3.96 0.44
C THR A 106 14.33 3.90 1.74
N MET A 107 13.63 4.03 2.87
CA MET A 107 14.24 4.12 4.20
C MET A 107 13.31 3.59 5.30
N ASN A 108 13.88 3.14 6.42
CA ASN A 108 13.19 2.76 7.66
C ASN A 108 11.99 1.78 7.49
N SER A 109 10.98 1.93 8.32
CA SER A 109 9.66 1.28 8.21
C SER A 109 8.57 2.35 8.07
N LEU A 110 7.35 1.94 7.66
CA LEU A 110 6.24 2.88 7.43
C LEU A 110 5.99 3.78 8.63
N THR A 111 5.75 3.21 9.80
CA THR A 111 5.42 4.00 10.99
C THR A 111 6.57 4.90 11.44
N ALA A 112 7.83 4.46 11.28
CA ALA A 112 8.99 5.32 11.54
C ALA A 112 9.03 6.51 10.56
N ASN A 113 8.79 6.27 9.28
CA ASN A 113 8.69 7.34 8.27
C ASN A 113 7.52 8.29 8.58
N LEU A 114 6.35 7.77 8.96
CA LEU A 114 5.21 8.58 9.36
C LEU A 114 5.55 9.53 10.52
N HIS A 115 6.24 9.03 11.55
CA HIS A 115 6.72 9.87 12.64
C HIS A 115 7.72 10.94 12.17
N LEU A 116 8.67 10.59 11.31
CA LEU A 116 9.64 11.54 10.77
C LEU A 116 8.97 12.63 9.92
N MET A 117 7.96 12.25 9.14
CA MET A 117 7.16 13.21 8.38
C MET A 117 6.37 14.12 9.32
N MET A 118 5.74 13.61 10.36
CA MET A 118 5.03 14.43 11.32
C MET A 118 5.95 15.37 12.12
N VAL A 119 7.20 14.98 12.41
CA VAL A 119 8.20 15.90 13.00
C VAL A 119 8.41 17.12 12.11
N SER A 120 8.42 16.93 10.79
CA SER A 120 8.61 18.03 9.83
C SER A 120 7.33 18.79 9.56
N PHE A 121 6.25 18.10 9.30
CA PHE A 121 5.03 18.62 8.70
C PHE A 121 3.90 18.92 9.70
N TYR A 122 3.81 18.23 10.79
CA TYR A 122 2.88 18.59 11.87
C TYR A 122 3.51 19.67 12.75
N ARG A 123 3.19 20.91 12.45
CA ARG A 123 3.71 22.12 13.13
C ARG A 123 2.57 22.84 13.85
N PRO A 124 2.06 22.27 14.98
CA PRO A 124 0.89 22.83 15.63
C PRO A 124 1.17 24.19 16.25
N THR A 125 0.16 25.03 16.20
CA THR A 125 0.08 26.31 16.91
C THR A 125 -1.19 26.33 17.76
N ARG A 126 -1.31 27.30 18.67
CA ARG A 126 -2.51 27.44 19.51
C ARG A 126 -3.81 27.53 18.70
N ALA A 127 -3.78 28.14 17.51
CA ALA A 127 -4.95 28.27 16.66
C ALA A 127 -5.15 27.10 15.70
N ARG A 128 -4.05 26.42 15.30
CA ARG A 128 -4.04 25.39 14.28
C ARG A 128 -3.23 24.19 14.80
N HIS A 129 -3.90 23.23 15.41
CA HIS A 129 -3.24 22.07 16.04
C HIS A 129 -3.91 20.74 15.77
N LYS A 130 -5.01 20.74 15.01
CA LYS A 130 -5.78 19.52 14.76
C LYS A 130 -5.18 18.70 13.64
N ILE A 131 -5.38 17.38 13.71
CA ILE A 131 -5.08 16.42 12.66
C ILE A 131 -6.40 15.73 12.25
N LEU A 132 -6.66 15.67 10.95
CA LEU A 132 -7.78 14.92 10.38
C LEU A 132 -7.30 13.51 9.99
N ILE A 133 -8.01 12.49 10.47
CA ILE A 133 -7.91 11.09 10.02
C ILE A 133 -9.30 10.54 9.67
N GLU A 134 -9.37 9.36 9.04
CA GLU A 134 -10.63 8.65 8.84
C GLU A 134 -11.04 7.82 10.06
N ASP A 135 -12.33 7.49 10.15
CA ASP A 135 -12.81 6.47 11.08
C ASP A 135 -12.28 5.08 10.66
N HIS A 136 -12.08 4.22 11.65
CA HIS A 136 -11.40 2.93 11.43
C HIS A 136 -10.03 3.07 10.76
N ALA A 137 -9.29 4.18 11.01
CA ALA A 137 -7.90 4.28 10.62
C ALA A 137 -7.11 3.06 11.12
N PHE A 138 -6.11 2.63 10.34
CA PHE A 138 -5.28 1.52 10.79
C PHE A 138 -4.67 1.86 12.17
N PRO A 139 -4.72 0.92 13.15
CA PRO A 139 -4.35 1.25 14.53
C PRO A 139 -2.98 1.91 14.69
N SER A 140 -1.98 1.51 13.86
CA SER A 140 -0.64 2.11 13.90
C SER A 140 -0.67 3.60 13.58
N ASP A 141 -1.48 4.03 12.61
CA ASP A 141 -1.56 5.43 12.18
C ASP A 141 -2.25 6.27 13.25
N ARG A 142 -3.38 5.77 13.77
CA ARG A 142 -4.05 6.43 14.89
C ARG A 142 -3.13 6.58 16.09
N TYR A 143 -2.38 5.52 16.48
CA TYR A 143 -1.43 5.60 17.60
C TYR A 143 -0.30 6.59 17.32
N ALA A 144 0.23 6.62 16.09
CA ALA A 144 1.26 7.57 15.71
C ALA A 144 0.75 9.00 15.77
N VAL A 145 -0.42 9.28 15.19
CA VAL A 145 -1.05 10.61 15.22
C VAL A 145 -1.32 11.07 16.65
N GLU A 146 -1.99 10.26 17.46
CA GLU A 146 -2.28 10.62 18.85
C GLU A 146 -1.00 10.84 19.67
N SER A 147 0.06 10.03 19.44
CA SER A 147 1.32 10.22 20.15
C SER A 147 2.02 11.52 19.76
N GLN A 148 1.95 11.92 18.50
CA GLN A 148 2.48 13.22 18.03
C GLN A 148 1.71 14.40 18.61
N ILE A 149 0.38 14.31 18.68
CA ILE A 149 -0.45 15.33 19.34
C ILE A 149 0.00 15.51 20.79
N ARG A 150 0.14 14.41 21.56
CA ARG A 150 0.61 14.46 22.96
C ARG A 150 2.04 14.96 23.09
N PHE A 151 2.93 14.56 22.18
CA PHE A 151 4.33 15.02 22.15
C PHE A 151 4.43 16.54 22.00
N HIS A 152 3.53 17.15 21.26
CA HIS A 152 3.44 18.61 21.12
C HIS A 152 2.66 19.31 22.23
N GLY A 153 2.22 18.58 23.28
CA GLY A 153 1.56 19.14 24.45
C GLY A 153 0.06 19.40 24.27
N TYR A 154 -0.58 18.80 23.25
CA TYR A 154 -2.02 18.90 23.03
C TYR A 154 -2.75 17.62 23.45
N ASP A 155 -4.06 17.74 23.72
CA ASP A 155 -4.92 16.61 24.02
C ASP A 155 -5.51 16.04 22.71
N PRO A 156 -5.38 14.74 22.43
CA PRO A 156 -6.06 14.11 21.31
C PRO A 156 -7.59 14.31 21.30
N ALA A 157 -8.23 14.41 22.46
CA ALA A 157 -9.66 14.66 22.53
C ALA A 157 -10.08 16.00 21.88
N ASP A 158 -9.20 17.01 21.91
CA ASP A 158 -9.43 18.31 21.30
C ASP A 158 -8.81 18.46 19.91
N SER A 159 -7.79 17.64 19.60
CA SER A 159 -6.91 17.83 18.45
C SER A 159 -7.09 16.79 17.36
N LEU A 160 -7.72 15.65 17.65
CA LEU A 160 -8.02 14.65 16.64
C LEU A 160 -9.41 14.91 16.05
N VAL A 161 -9.47 15.09 14.74
CA VAL A 161 -10.70 15.16 13.96
C VAL A 161 -10.84 13.85 13.19
N VAL A 162 -12.00 13.21 13.27
CA VAL A 162 -12.27 11.95 12.58
C VAL A 162 -13.39 12.19 11.59
N VAL A 163 -13.19 11.82 10.32
CA VAL A 163 -14.27 11.74 9.34
C VAL A 163 -14.85 10.33 9.39
N GLU A 164 -16.16 10.24 9.59
CA GLU A 164 -16.91 8.99 9.79
C GLU A 164 -17.77 8.66 8.57
N PRO A 165 -18.05 7.38 8.28
CA PRO A 165 -19.10 6.99 7.37
C PRO A 165 -20.46 7.49 7.86
N ARG A 166 -21.42 7.65 6.95
CA ARG A 166 -22.81 7.95 7.31
C ARG A 166 -23.45 6.77 8.02
N ASP A 167 -24.49 7.03 8.82
CA ASP A 167 -25.18 6.00 9.58
C ASP A 167 -25.61 4.81 8.70
N GLY A 168 -25.16 3.61 9.08
CA GLY A 168 -25.44 2.37 8.36
C GLY A 168 -24.59 2.12 7.12
N GLU A 169 -23.66 3.01 6.78
CA GLU A 169 -22.75 2.84 5.67
C GLU A 169 -21.35 2.38 6.13
N ALA A 170 -20.58 1.79 5.22
CA ALA A 170 -19.20 1.40 5.49
C ALA A 170 -18.18 2.32 4.78
N LEU A 171 -18.64 3.14 3.84
CA LEU A 171 -17.81 3.99 2.99
C LEU A 171 -17.89 5.44 3.45
N ILE A 172 -16.80 6.15 3.32
CA ILE A 172 -16.74 7.60 3.56
C ILE A 172 -16.91 8.31 2.22
N HIS A 173 -17.88 9.22 2.13
CA HIS A 173 -18.13 9.98 0.92
C HIS A 173 -17.15 11.15 0.78
N ASP A 174 -16.77 11.48 -0.47
CA ASP A 174 -15.87 12.60 -0.74
C ASP A 174 -16.44 13.94 -0.27
N ASP A 175 -17.78 14.10 -0.37
CA ASP A 175 -18.48 15.29 0.12
C ASP A 175 -18.35 15.43 1.65
N ASP A 176 -18.41 14.32 2.41
CA ASP A 176 -18.26 14.34 3.87
C ASP A 176 -16.83 14.72 4.27
N ILE A 177 -15.81 14.26 3.52
CA ILE A 177 -14.41 14.68 3.70
C ILE A 177 -14.28 16.18 3.42
N ALA A 178 -14.86 16.66 2.32
CA ALA A 178 -14.85 18.07 1.95
C ALA A 178 -15.52 18.94 3.04
N ASP A 179 -16.68 18.53 3.55
CA ASP A 179 -17.40 19.23 4.60
C ASP A 179 -16.60 19.31 5.92
N VAL A 180 -15.88 18.23 6.28
CA VAL A 180 -15.02 18.22 7.47
C VAL A 180 -13.82 19.15 7.28
N ILE A 181 -13.19 19.13 6.10
CA ILE A 181 -12.08 20.05 5.77
C ILE A 181 -12.58 21.51 5.78
N GLU A 182 -13.75 21.78 5.21
CA GLU A 182 -14.35 23.12 5.23
C GLU A 182 -14.58 23.61 6.66
N ARG A 183 -15.21 22.79 7.50
CA ARG A 183 -15.61 23.12 8.87
C ARG A 183 -14.42 23.31 9.80
N HIS A 184 -13.38 22.49 9.67
CA HIS A 184 -12.23 22.47 10.57
C HIS A 184 -10.97 23.10 10.00
N GLY A 185 -10.92 23.45 8.71
CA GLY A 185 -9.72 23.83 7.97
C GLY A 185 -8.90 24.94 8.63
N GLN A 186 -9.54 25.88 9.34
CA GLN A 186 -8.82 26.94 10.06
C GLN A 186 -8.03 26.40 11.29
N SER A 187 -8.42 25.26 11.85
CA SER A 187 -7.78 24.65 13.01
C SER A 187 -6.97 23.39 12.67
N LEU A 188 -7.13 22.85 11.45
CA LEU A 188 -6.35 21.70 10.96
C LEU A 188 -4.91 22.12 10.64
N ALA A 189 -3.93 21.50 11.26
CA ALA A 189 -2.53 21.62 10.90
C ALA A 189 -2.13 20.57 9.85
N LEU A 190 -2.73 19.38 9.93
CA LEU A 190 -2.41 18.24 9.07
C LEU A 190 -3.69 17.46 8.71
N ILE A 191 -3.78 17.07 7.46
CA ILE A 191 -4.69 16.03 6.97
C ILE A 191 -3.84 14.79 6.72
N MET A 192 -4.16 13.68 7.40
CA MET A 192 -3.44 12.41 7.30
C MET A 192 -4.44 11.29 7.02
N LEU A 193 -4.63 10.95 5.76
CA LEU A 193 -5.59 9.95 5.31
C LEU A 193 -4.87 8.81 4.56
N PRO A 194 -5.46 7.61 4.45
CA PRO A 194 -4.90 6.58 3.58
C PRO A 194 -5.20 6.89 2.10
N GLY A 195 -4.36 6.39 1.19
CA GLY A 195 -4.70 6.42 -0.23
C GLY A 195 -5.78 5.38 -0.57
N VAL A 196 -5.71 4.22 0.11
CA VAL A 196 -6.71 3.14 0.04
C VAL A 196 -6.99 2.66 1.46
N GLN A 197 -8.24 2.70 1.85
CA GLN A 197 -8.69 2.27 3.17
C GLN A 197 -8.54 0.74 3.33
N TYR A 198 -7.83 0.29 4.35
CA TYR A 198 -7.43 -1.12 4.49
C TYR A 198 -8.60 -2.08 4.72
N TYR A 199 -9.67 -1.64 5.37
CA TYR A 199 -10.82 -2.46 5.73
C TYR A 199 -11.79 -2.63 4.55
N THR A 200 -12.17 -1.51 3.92
CA THR A 200 -13.15 -1.47 2.83
C THR A 200 -12.54 -1.68 1.45
N GLY A 201 -11.25 -1.35 1.26
CA GLY A 201 -10.62 -1.28 -0.06
C GLY A 201 -10.98 -0.02 -0.85
N GLN A 202 -11.66 0.95 -0.21
CA GLN A 202 -12.04 2.23 -0.83
C GLN A 202 -10.80 3.07 -1.16
N VAL A 203 -10.74 3.57 -2.39
CA VAL A 203 -9.77 4.59 -2.84
C VAL A 203 -10.32 5.97 -2.52
N PHE A 204 -9.53 6.81 -1.86
CA PHE A 204 -9.85 8.22 -1.63
C PHE A 204 -9.39 9.10 -2.80
N ASP A 205 -10.09 10.22 -3.04
CA ASP A 205 -9.68 11.24 -4.02
C ASP A 205 -8.52 12.08 -3.46
N MET A 206 -7.29 11.50 -3.54
CA MET A 206 -6.10 12.15 -2.99
C MET A 206 -5.82 13.51 -3.61
N ALA A 207 -6.05 13.68 -4.90
CA ALA A 207 -5.89 14.97 -5.59
C ALA A 207 -6.87 16.02 -5.07
N GLY A 208 -8.15 15.66 -4.96
CA GLY A 208 -9.20 16.52 -4.43
C GLY A 208 -8.95 16.91 -2.97
N ILE A 209 -8.59 15.94 -2.13
CA ILE A 209 -8.27 16.15 -0.71
C ILE A 209 -7.07 17.09 -0.56
N THR A 210 -6.01 16.89 -1.35
CA THR A 210 -4.82 17.75 -1.31
C THR A 210 -5.17 19.19 -1.66
N ARG A 211 -5.90 19.40 -2.75
CA ARG A 211 -6.35 20.74 -3.16
C ARG A 211 -7.19 21.41 -2.06
N LEU A 212 -8.20 20.71 -1.55
CA LEU A 212 -9.07 21.25 -0.49
C LEU A 212 -8.31 21.58 0.79
N GLY A 213 -7.37 20.71 1.17
CA GLY A 213 -6.49 20.96 2.32
C GLY A 213 -5.61 22.18 2.13
N HIS A 214 -4.96 22.32 0.99
CA HIS A 214 -4.10 23.45 0.66
C HIS A 214 -4.88 24.78 0.58
N ASP A 215 -6.10 24.77 0.05
CA ASP A 215 -6.99 25.95 0.03
C ASP A 215 -7.33 26.44 1.45
N ARG A 216 -7.19 25.57 2.45
CA ARG A 216 -7.36 25.90 3.89
C ARG A 216 -6.04 26.09 4.62
N GLY A 217 -4.90 26.00 3.93
CA GLY A 217 -3.56 26.14 4.49
C GLY A 217 -3.16 24.96 5.39
N CYS A 218 -3.74 23.78 5.17
CA CYS A 218 -3.34 22.54 5.82
C CYS A 218 -2.14 21.93 5.08
N VAL A 219 -1.33 21.17 5.80
CA VAL A 219 -0.43 20.20 5.19
C VAL A 219 -1.22 18.92 4.91
N VAL A 220 -0.92 18.23 3.81
CA VAL A 220 -1.61 17.00 3.41
C VAL A 220 -0.62 15.87 3.20
N GLY A 221 -0.78 14.79 3.97
CA GLY A 221 0.01 13.58 3.86
C GLY A 221 -0.85 12.33 3.70
N PHE A 222 -0.28 11.27 3.09
CA PHE A 222 -0.99 10.02 2.90
C PHE A 222 -0.22 8.79 3.40
N ASP A 223 -0.94 7.84 4.03
CA ASP A 223 -0.49 6.46 4.15
C ASP A 223 -0.89 5.70 2.88
N LEU A 224 0.10 5.23 2.14
CA LEU A 224 -0.09 4.51 0.90
C LEU A 224 0.16 3.00 1.04
N ALA A 225 0.09 2.45 2.26
CA ALA A 225 0.32 1.03 2.53
C ALA A 225 -0.54 0.08 1.68
N HIS A 226 -1.75 0.50 1.33
CA HIS A 226 -2.66 -0.24 0.47
C HIS A 226 -2.78 0.35 -0.95
N ALA A 227 -2.09 1.45 -1.25
CA ALA A 227 -2.14 2.14 -2.53
C ALA A 227 -0.92 1.86 -3.40
N ALA A 228 0.30 1.95 -2.84
CA ALA A 228 1.54 1.74 -3.58
C ALA A 228 1.63 0.31 -4.13
N GLY A 229 1.80 0.18 -5.44
CA GLY A 229 1.81 -1.10 -6.17
C GLY A 229 0.43 -1.72 -6.42
N ASN A 230 -0.66 -1.04 -6.03
CA ASN A 230 -2.05 -1.49 -6.18
C ASN A 230 -2.87 -0.62 -7.14
N ILE A 231 -2.72 0.69 -7.04
CA ILE A 231 -3.40 1.66 -7.90
C ILE A 231 -2.39 2.63 -8.52
N PRO A 232 -2.69 3.24 -9.68
CA PRO A 232 -1.91 4.35 -10.20
C PRO A 232 -1.93 5.53 -9.22
N LEU A 233 -0.77 6.14 -9.03
CA LEU A 233 -0.55 7.31 -8.18
C LEU A 233 0.15 8.39 -8.98
N ASP A 234 -0.05 9.64 -8.61
CA ASP A 234 0.54 10.82 -9.27
C ASP A 234 0.84 11.90 -8.22
N LEU A 235 1.66 11.52 -7.22
CA LEU A 235 1.87 12.33 -6.01
C LEU A 235 2.46 13.70 -6.31
N HIS A 236 3.32 13.81 -7.33
CA HIS A 236 3.90 15.08 -7.74
C HIS A 236 2.83 16.04 -8.28
N ASP A 237 2.08 15.62 -9.30
CA ASP A 237 1.08 16.45 -9.96
C ASP A 237 -0.16 16.69 -9.09
N TRP A 238 -0.42 15.81 -8.10
CA TRP A 238 -1.43 16.06 -7.07
C TRP A 238 -0.97 17.02 -5.97
N ASP A 239 0.30 17.47 -6.02
CA ASP A 239 0.88 18.45 -5.09
C ASP A 239 0.87 17.95 -3.62
N VAL A 240 0.96 16.64 -3.38
CA VAL A 240 0.97 16.04 -2.03
C VAL A 240 2.21 16.50 -1.25
N ASP A 241 2.08 16.85 0.03
CA ASP A 241 3.24 17.30 0.81
C ASP A 241 4.21 16.16 1.12
N PHE A 242 3.67 15.05 1.63
CA PHE A 242 4.43 13.83 1.89
C PHE A 242 3.55 12.59 1.79
N ALA A 243 4.16 11.42 1.58
CA ALA A 243 3.49 10.14 1.68
C ALA A 243 4.45 9.06 2.18
N VAL A 244 3.90 8.01 2.81
CA VAL A 244 4.66 6.88 3.34
C VAL A 244 3.99 5.57 2.98
N TRP A 245 4.77 4.51 2.71
CA TRP A 245 4.21 3.18 2.42
C TRP A 245 5.15 2.06 2.84
N CYS A 246 4.59 0.90 3.15
CA CYS A 246 5.36 -0.32 3.28
C CYS A 246 5.54 -1.00 1.91
N THR A 247 6.64 -1.75 1.75
CA THR A 247 6.93 -2.43 0.48
C THR A 247 6.61 -3.92 0.51
N TYR A 248 6.28 -4.47 1.68
CA TYR A 248 6.05 -5.92 1.85
C TYR A 248 4.66 -6.40 1.41
N LYS A 249 3.70 -5.48 1.15
CA LYS A 249 2.37 -5.82 0.66
C LYS A 249 2.38 -5.98 -0.86
N TYR A 250 1.74 -5.11 -1.59
CA TYR A 250 1.62 -5.19 -3.05
C TYR A 250 2.96 -5.07 -3.80
N LEU A 251 3.98 -4.48 -3.16
CA LEU A 251 5.33 -4.42 -3.72
C LEU A 251 6.19 -5.67 -3.43
N ASN A 252 5.66 -6.73 -2.82
CA ASN A 252 6.25 -8.07 -2.71
C ASN A 252 7.70 -8.12 -2.20
N SER A 253 8.10 -7.21 -1.32
CA SER A 253 9.51 -7.03 -0.93
C SER A 253 9.94 -7.87 0.28
N GLY A 254 9.05 -8.72 0.79
CA GLY A 254 9.31 -9.61 1.93
C GLY A 254 8.93 -9.03 3.29
N PRO A 255 8.78 -9.89 4.31
CA PRO A 255 8.28 -9.50 5.62
C PRO A 255 9.22 -8.49 6.29
N GLY A 256 8.65 -7.38 6.77
CA GLY A 256 9.40 -6.32 7.45
C GLY A 256 10.34 -5.52 6.54
N ALA A 257 10.17 -5.59 5.23
CA ALA A 257 10.99 -4.86 4.27
C ALA A 257 10.96 -3.34 4.49
N VAL A 258 12.04 -2.68 4.09
CA VAL A 258 12.22 -1.23 4.17
C VAL A 258 11.09 -0.50 3.44
N ALA A 259 10.60 0.56 4.05
CA ALA A 259 9.49 1.36 3.54
C ALA A 259 9.93 2.41 2.50
N GLY A 260 8.98 2.92 1.74
CA GLY A 260 9.15 4.10 0.91
C GLY A 260 8.63 5.36 1.60
N CYS A 261 9.18 6.50 1.20
CA CYS A 261 8.78 7.82 1.64
C CYS A 261 8.86 8.79 0.47
N PHE A 262 7.82 9.60 0.29
CA PHE A 262 7.76 10.70 -0.67
C PHE A 262 7.75 12.04 0.09
N VAL A 263 8.52 12.99 -0.39
CA VAL A 263 8.48 14.39 0.03
C VAL A 263 8.52 15.26 -1.21
N HIS A 264 7.50 16.07 -1.39
CA HIS A 264 7.40 16.93 -2.58
C HIS A 264 8.61 17.85 -2.73
N ALA A 265 9.06 18.06 -3.96
CA ALA A 265 10.26 18.85 -4.30
C ALA A 265 10.26 20.26 -3.69
N ARG A 266 9.06 20.91 -3.54
CA ARG A 266 8.94 22.24 -2.91
C ARG A 266 9.47 22.28 -1.48
N HIS A 267 9.52 21.13 -0.78
CA HIS A 267 10.03 21.00 0.58
C HIS A 267 11.49 20.52 0.63
N GLY A 268 11.97 19.91 -0.46
CA GLY A 268 13.27 19.23 -0.52
C GLY A 268 14.47 20.12 -0.24
N SER A 269 14.38 21.41 -0.57
CA SER A 269 15.44 22.42 -0.35
C SER A 269 15.15 23.37 0.81
N SER A 270 14.07 23.16 1.56
CA SER A 270 13.67 24.03 2.66
C SER A 270 14.58 23.86 3.88
N ALA A 271 15.54 24.76 4.06
CA ALA A 271 16.44 24.79 5.22
C ALA A 271 15.71 25.08 6.54
N GLY A 272 14.52 25.67 6.50
CA GLY A 272 13.71 26.02 7.67
C GLY A 272 12.79 24.90 8.16
N LEU A 273 12.61 23.81 7.39
CA LEU A 273 11.75 22.72 7.79
C LEU A 273 12.47 21.81 8.79
N PRO A 274 11.97 21.70 10.04
CA PRO A 274 12.64 20.87 11.05
C PRO A 274 12.61 19.40 10.66
N ARG A 275 13.69 18.70 10.95
CA ARG A 275 13.81 17.26 10.75
C ARG A 275 14.73 16.65 11.77
N PHE A 276 14.55 15.39 12.10
CA PHE A 276 15.59 14.67 12.81
C PHE A 276 16.75 14.41 11.86
N SER A 277 17.94 14.79 12.30
CA SER A 277 19.15 14.71 11.48
C SER A 277 19.86 13.39 11.69
N GLY A 278 20.31 12.77 10.60
CA GLY A 278 21.10 11.57 10.64
C GLY A 278 22.24 11.63 9.64
N TRP A 279 23.28 10.85 9.87
CA TRP A 279 24.49 10.89 9.06
C TRP A 279 24.22 10.63 7.58
N TRP A 280 23.25 9.74 7.27
CA TRP A 280 22.95 9.37 5.89
C TRP A 280 22.19 10.45 5.12
N GLY A 281 21.43 11.26 5.81
CA GLY A 281 20.76 12.44 5.23
C GLY A 281 21.67 13.65 5.02
N HIS A 282 22.94 13.60 5.49
CA HIS A 282 23.92 14.65 5.28
C HIS A 282 24.43 14.63 3.84
N ASP A 283 24.84 15.80 3.33
CA ASP A 283 25.39 15.98 1.99
C ASP A 283 26.52 14.97 1.68
N LYS A 284 26.43 14.33 0.51
CA LYS A 284 27.33 13.24 0.11
C LYS A 284 28.78 13.70 -0.06
N ALA A 285 29.00 14.94 -0.51
CA ALA A 285 30.33 15.46 -0.78
C ALA A 285 31.12 15.73 0.51
N SER A 286 30.42 16.19 1.55
CA SER A 286 31.04 16.56 2.84
C SER A 286 30.82 15.53 3.95
N ARG A 287 30.02 14.48 3.73
CA ARG A 287 29.68 13.46 4.75
C ARG A 287 30.90 12.88 5.45
N PHE A 288 31.97 12.59 4.71
CA PHE A 288 33.20 11.97 5.25
C PHE A 288 34.22 12.99 5.81
N GLU A 289 33.92 14.28 5.75
CA GLU A 289 34.71 15.30 6.42
C GLU A 289 34.49 15.33 7.94
N MET A 290 33.45 14.61 8.41
CA MET A 290 33.10 14.46 9.83
C MET A 290 32.85 15.79 10.54
N GLY A 291 32.36 16.79 9.80
CA GLY A 291 32.03 18.11 10.31
C GLY A 291 30.90 18.10 11.33
N ALA A 292 30.86 19.10 12.21
CA ALA A 292 29.82 19.22 13.25
C ALA A 292 28.49 19.76 12.73
N ARG A 293 28.49 20.40 11.57
CA ARG A 293 27.29 20.98 10.96
C ARG A 293 26.58 19.94 10.09
N PHE A 294 25.28 19.84 10.26
CA PHE A 294 24.42 19.05 9.39
C PHE A 294 23.97 19.90 8.19
N ASP A 295 24.36 19.48 6.99
CA ASP A 295 23.90 20.03 5.72
C ASP A 295 23.08 18.93 5.02
N PRO A 296 21.71 19.04 4.97
CA PRO A 296 20.89 17.97 4.45
C PRO A 296 21.04 17.80 2.93
N MET A 297 20.99 16.56 2.46
CA MET A 297 20.78 16.24 1.06
C MET A 297 19.54 16.96 0.53
N PRO A 298 19.54 17.43 -0.72
CA PRO A 298 18.31 17.92 -1.37
C PRO A 298 17.31 16.79 -1.55
N GLY A 299 16.02 17.13 -1.60
CA GLY A 299 14.94 16.16 -1.79
C GLY A 299 14.70 15.26 -0.59
N ALA A 300 14.00 14.15 -0.82
CA ALA A 300 13.59 13.19 0.21
C ALA A 300 14.79 12.51 0.91
N GLU A 301 15.92 12.38 0.25
CA GLU A 301 17.13 11.78 0.83
C GLU A 301 17.60 12.51 2.09
N GLY A 302 17.32 13.81 2.23
CA GLY A 302 17.67 14.60 3.41
C GLY A 302 16.96 14.16 4.71
N TRP A 303 16.01 13.25 4.65
CA TRP A 303 15.32 12.65 5.81
C TRP A 303 15.90 11.30 6.24
N GLN A 304 16.90 10.76 5.53
CA GLN A 304 17.55 9.53 5.94
C GLN A 304 18.35 9.72 7.24
N LEU A 305 18.29 8.72 8.12
CA LEU A 305 19.00 8.76 9.40
C LEU A 305 20.31 7.98 9.36
N SER A 306 20.23 6.69 9.09
CA SER A 306 21.34 5.75 9.13
C SER A 306 21.60 5.11 7.78
N ASN A 307 22.69 4.35 7.71
CA ASN A 307 23.02 3.54 6.54
C ASN A 307 21.83 2.68 6.08
N PRO A 308 21.59 2.57 4.78
CA PRO A 308 20.51 1.77 4.25
C PRO A 308 20.73 0.27 4.55
N PRO A 309 19.66 -0.50 4.91
CA PRO A 309 19.77 -1.91 5.23
C PRO A 309 19.84 -2.75 3.94
N ILE A 310 21.03 -2.98 3.45
CA ILE A 310 21.36 -3.53 2.12
C ILE A 310 20.62 -4.83 1.78
N LEU A 311 20.58 -5.80 2.70
CA LEU A 311 19.95 -7.10 2.41
C LEU A 311 18.43 -6.96 2.16
N SER A 312 17.77 -6.06 2.89
CA SER A 312 16.36 -5.75 2.66
C SER A 312 16.16 -4.98 1.35
N LEU A 313 17.03 -4.03 1.03
CA LEU A 313 16.99 -3.29 -0.23
C LEU A 313 17.21 -4.20 -1.44
N ALA A 314 18.04 -5.25 -1.32
CA ALA A 314 18.25 -6.23 -2.38
C ALA A 314 16.94 -6.98 -2.71
N ALA A 315 16.16 -7.37 -1.71
CA ALA A 315 14.86 -7.99 -1.92
C ALA A 315 13.85 -7.04 -2.59
N ILE A 316 13.86 -5.75 -2.19
CA ILE A 316 13.02 -4.71 -2.84
C ILE A 316 13.42 -4.57 -4.31
N ARG A 317 14.72 -4.49 -4.63
CA ARG A 317 15.21 -4.40 -6.01
C ARG A 317 14.71 -5.55 -6.87
N ALA A 318 14.75 -6.79 -6.35
CA ALA A 318 14.23 -7.95 -7.08
C ALA A 318 12.74 -7.83 -7.43
N SER A 319 11.93 -7.22 -6.56
CA SER A 319 10.53 -6.95 -6.85
C SER A 319 10.35 -5.80 -7.83
N LEU A 320 11.07 -4.69 -7.66
CA LEU A 320 10.98 -3.52 -8.56
C LEU A 320 11.35 -3.87 -9.99
N ASP A 321 12.33 -4.76 -10.19
CA ASP A 321 12.69 -5.26 -11.53
C ASP A 321 11.51 -5.99 -12.19
N ILE A 322 10.69 -6.74 -11.43
CA ILE A 322 9.47 -7.38 -11.94
C ILE A 322 8.42 -6.32 -12.33
N PHE A 323 8.23 -5.29 -11.52
CA PHE A 323 7.31 -4.19 -11.86
C PHE A 323 7.73 -3.48 -13.14
N ARG A 324 9.02 -3.18 -13.31
CA ARG A 324 9.56 -2.57 -14.53
C ARG A 324 9.38 -3.47 -15.75
N GLU A 325 9.68 -4.77 -15.64
CA GLU A 325 9.47 -5.76 -16.69
C GLU A 325 7.98 -5.92 -17.07
N ALA A 326 7.08 -5.72 -16.12
CA ALA A 326 5.64 -5.75 -16.34
C ALA A 326 5.11 -4.48 -17.04
N GLY A 327 5.94 -3.44 -17.19
CA GLY A 327 5.56 -2.17 -17.79
C GLY A 327 4.96 -1.16 -16.81
N GLY A 328 5.28 -1.29 -15.51
CA GLY A 328 4.80 -0.38 -14.46
C GLY A 328 3.33 -0.60 -14.09
N MET A 329 2.71 0.45 -13.53
CA MET A 329 1.36 0.33 -12.96
C MET A 329 0.23 0.23 -13.99
N ALA A 330 0.39 0.77 -15.19
CA ALA A 330 -0.70 0.84 -16.17
C ALA A 330 -1.22 -0.56 -16.60
N PRO A 331 -0.38 -1.51 -17.08
CA PRO A 331 -0.87 -2.86 -17.42
C PRO A 331 -1.34 -3.65 -16.19
N LEU A 332 -0.73 -3.42 -15.01
CA LEU A 332 -1.18 -4.04 -13.76
C LEU A 332 -2.58 -3.56 -13.40
N ARG A 333 -2.84 -2.26 -13.54
CA ARG A 333 -4.16 -1.68 -13.29
C ARG A 333 -5.21 -2.22 -14.24
N GLU A 334 -4.91 -2.34 -15.52
CA GLU A 334 -5.83 -2.92 -16.51
C GLU A 334 -6.24 -4.35 -16.12
N LYS A 335 -5.28 -5.20 -15.77
CA LYS A 335 -5.58 -6.56 -15.30
C LYS A 335 -6.34 -6.56 -13.98
N SER A 336 -5.99 -5.69 -13.02
CA SER A 336 -6.68 -5.55 -11.74
C SER A 336 -8.17 -5.24 -11.91
N LEU A 337 -8.50 -4.31 -12.79
CA LEU A 337 -9.89 -3.96 -13.10
C LEU A 337 -10.67 -5.15 -13.67
N ARG A 338 -10.05 -5.94 -14.52
CA ARG A 338 -10.65 -7.15 -15.13
C ARG A 338 -10.81 -8.27 -14.08
N LEU A 339 -9.79 -8.53 -13.26
CA LEU A 339 -9.84 -9.55 -12.20
C LEU A 339 -10.93 -9.24 -11.18
N THR A 340 -10.95 -8.00 -10.66
CA THR A 340 -11.93 -7.59 -9.64
C THR A 340 -13.34 -7.52 -10.23
N GLY A 341 -13.49 -7.07 -11.46
CA GLY A 341 -14.79 -7.05 -12.14
C GLY A 341 -15.34 -8.47 -12.36
N TYR A 342 -14.49 -9.41 -12.78
CA TYR A 342 -14.87 -10.81 -12.93
C TYR A 342 -15.23 -11.46 -11.59
N LEU A 343 -14.41 -11.24 -10.57
CA LEU A 343 -14.66 -11.76 -9.23
C LEU A 343 -15.96 -11.22 -8.63
N GLU A 344 -16.20 -9.91 -8.71
CA GLU A 344 -17.44 -9.29 -8.24
C GLU A 344 -18.67 -9.85 -8.97
N TRP A 345 -18.59 -9.99 -10.30
CA TRP A 345 -19.65 -10.57 -11.08
C TRP A 345 -19.93 -12.03 -10.67
N LEU A 346 -18.89 -12.87 -10.50
CA LEU A 346 -19.04 -14.25 -10.05
C LEU A 346 -19.71 -14.34 -8.66
N LEU A 347 -19.28 -13.50 -7.72
CA LEU A 347 -19.84 -13.43 -6.37
C LEU A 347 -21.32 -13.05 -6.39
N SER A 348 -21.68 -12.02 -7.14
CA SER A 348 -23.06 -11.55 -7.26
C SER A 348 -23.97 -12.61 -7.88
N GLU A 349 -23.49 -13.28 -8.95
CA GLU A 349 -24.25 -14.32 -9.65
C GLU A 349 -24.37 -15.65 -8.88
N ALA A 350 -23.43 -15.92 -7.99
CA ALA A 350 -23.39 -17.17 -7.25
C ALA A 350 -24.09 -17.11 -5.89
N LEU A 351 -23.95 -15.99 -5.19
CA LEU A 351 -24.29 -15.86 -3.78
C LEU A 351 -25.39 -14.84 -3.51
N GLY A 352 -25.61 -13.87 -4.40
CA GLY A 352 -26.68 -12.88 -4.29
C GLY A 352 -26.67 -12.16 -2.94
N GLU A 353 -27.80 -12.18 -2.24
CA GLU A 353 -27.99 -11.49 -0.94
C GLU A 353 -27.29 -12.15 0.25
N ARG A 354 -26.64 -13.31 0.08
CA ARG A 354 -25.93 -14.02 1.16
C ARG A 354 -24.60 -13.40 1.54
N ILE A 355 -24.15 -12.45 0.73
CA ILE A 355 -22.96 -11.63 1.01
C ILE A 355 -23.25 -10.16 0.73
N SER A 356 -22.57 -9.31 1.45
CA SER A 356 -22.44 -7.88 1.16
C SER A 356 -21.02 -7.57 0.77
N ILE A 357 -20.81 -6.97 -0.40
CA ILE A 357 -19.51 -6.44 -0.81
C ILE A 357 -19.46 -5.00 -0.30
N ILE A 358 -18.58 -4.74 0.68
CA ILE A 358 -18.43 -3.41 1.27
C ILE A 358 -17.41 -2.53 0.50
N THR A 359 -16.64 -3.14 -0.40
CA THR A 359 -15.76 -2.39 -1.31
C THR A 359 -16.59 -1.66 -2.38
N PRO A 360 -16.24 -0.41 -2.76
CA PRO A 360 -16.94 0.30 -3.82
C PRO A 360 -17.02 -0.50 -5.12
N ARG A 361 -18.17 -0.44 -5.79
CA ARG A 361 -18.37 -1.12 -7.08
C ARG A 361 -17.73 -0.38 -8.24
N GLU A 362 -17.60 0.93 -8.12
CA GLU A 362 -16.98 1.78 -9.13
C GLU A 362 -15.48 1.41 -9.29
N PRO A 363 -15.06 1.05 -10.51
CA PRO A 363 -13.69 0.56 -10.72
C PRO A 363 -12.59 1.53 -10.32
N ASN A 364 -12.82 2.84 -10.44
CA ASN A 364 -11.87 3.88 -10.04
C ASN A 364 -11.84 4.15 -8.52
N ARG A 365 -12.82 3.63 -7.77
CA ARG A 365 -12.95 3.80 -6.32
C ARG A 365 -12.39 2.62 -5.53
N ARG A 366 -11.72 1.65 -6.18
CA ARG A 366 -11.10 0.48 -5.54
C ARG A 366 -9.80 0.07 -6.22
N GLY A 367 -8.94 -0.63 -5.47
CA GLY A 367 -7.80 -1.38 -6.00
C GLY A 367 -8.17 -2.82 -6.34
N CYS A 368 -7.25 -3.76 -6.10
CA CYS A 368 -7.53 -5.19 -6.30
C CYS A 368 -8.17 -5.89 -5.10
N GLN A 369 -8.30 -5.22 -3.94
CA GLN A 369 -8.98 -5.79 -2.78
C GLN A 369 -10.50 -5.73 -2.95
N ILE A 370 -11.17 -6.84 -2.57
CA ILE A 370 -12.61 -6.92 -2.34
C ILE A 370 -12.82 -7.38 -0.90
N SER A 371 -13.63 -6.65 -0.16
CA SER A 371 -13.98 -6.92 1.24
C SER A 371 -15.41 -7.41 1.30
N LEU A 372 -15.60 -8.57 1.91
CA LEU A 372 -16.87 -9.30 1.95
C LEU A 372 -17.36 -9.42 3.39
N ARG A 373 -18.65 -9.20 3.58
CA ARG A 373 -19.39 -9.53 4.80
C ARG A 373 -20.39 -10.64 4.49
N VAL A 374 -20.43 -11.67 5.30
CA VAL A 374 -21.45 -12.73 5.20
C VAL A 374 -22.73 -12.22 5.84
N THR A 375 -23.84 -12.31 5.11
CA THR A 375 -25.19 -11.89 5.55
C THR A 375 -26.15 -13.08 5.71
N SER A 376 -25.64 -14.31 5.55
CA SER A 376 -26.41 -15.56 5.74
C SER A 376 -26.72 -15.78 7.23
N ASP A 377 -27.95 -16.19 7.55
CA ASP A 377 -28.34 -16.63 8.89
C ASP A 377 -27.91 -18.08 9.21
N SER A 378 -27.52 -18.85 8.19
CA SER A 378 -27.21 -20.29 8.32
C SER A 378 -25.79 -20.56 8.79
N TYR A 379 -24.84 -19.64 8.61
CA TYR A 379 -23.45 -19.79 9.00
C TYR A 379 -22.75 -18.44 9.19
N SER A 380 -21.71 -18.41 10.00
CA SER A 380 -20.93 -17.20 10.23
C SER A 380 -19.84 -16.97 9.17
N GLY A 381 -19.37 -15.74 9.03
CA GLY A 381 -18.20 -15.41 8.20
C GLY A 381 -16.93 -16.14 8.67
N ARG A 382 -16.81 -16.43 9.97
CA ARG A 382 -15.70 -17.20 10.54
C ARG A 382 -15.70 -18.65 10.07
N ASP A 383 -16.86 -19.30 10.01
CA ASP A 383 -16.99 -20.68 9.52
C ASP A 383 -16.60 -20.78 8.06
N LEU A 384 -17.09 -19.84 7.25
CA LEU A 384 -16.70 -19.71 5.84
C LEU A 384 -15.18 -19.48 5.70
N PHE A 385 -14.61 -18.56 6.47
CA PHE A 385 -13.17 -18.26 6.40
C PHE A 385 -12.33 -19.50 6.75
N ALA A 386 -12.72 -20.26 7.77
CA ALA A 386 -12.05 -21.51 8.15
C ALA A 386 -12.18 -22.58 7.04
N HIS A 387 -13.36 -22.69 6.40
CA HIS A 387 -13.55 -23.59 5.27
C HIS A 387 -12.68 -23.23 4.06
N LEU A 388 -12.63 -21.94 3.70
CA LEU A 388 -11.79 -21.44 2.60
C LEU A 388 -10.31 -21.79 2.86
N ALA A 389 -9.82 -21.56 4.08
CA ALA A 389 -8.45 -21.89 4.46
C ALA A 389 -8.17 -23.40 4.36
N ALA A 390 -9.10 -24.25 4.82
CA ALA A 390 -8.98 -25.72 4.72
C ALA A 390 -8.98 -26.20 3.25
N ALA A 391 -9.64 -25.45 2.35
CA ALA A 391 -9.69 -25.72 0.92
C ALA A 391 -8.51 -25.12 0.13
N GLY A 392 -7.49 -24.56 0.81
CA GLY A 392 -6.29 -24.00 0.18
C GLY A 392 -6.48 -22.60 -0.38
N VAL A 393 -7.39 -21.81 0.18
CA VAL A 393 -7.57 -20.39 -0.11
C VAL A 393 -6.97 -19.55 1.02
N THR A 394 -6.03 -18.70 0.71
CA THR A 394 -5.48 -17.73 1.66
C THR A 394 -6.07 -16.35 1.42
N GLY A 395 -6.92 -15.92 2.34
CA GLY A 395 -7.48 -14.57 2.46
C GLY A 395 -7.07 -13.95 3.80
N ASP A 396 -7.72 -12.85 4.17
CA ASP A 396 -7.46 -12.11 5.41
C ASP A 396 -8.78 -11.86 6.15
N TRP A 397 -8.82 -12.17 7.44
CA TRP A 397 -9.96 -11.88 8.31
C TRP A 397 -9.76 -10.55 9.04
N ARG A 398 -10.80 -9.74 9.06
CA ARG A 398 -10.85 -8.52 9.88
C ARG A 398 -12.10 -8.51 10.75
N GLU A 399 -11.86 -8.30 12.03
CA GLU A 399 -12.95 -8.12 12.99
C GLU A 399 -13.80 -6.91 12.62
N PRO A 400 -15.12 -6.97 12.89
CA PRO A 400 -15.80 -8.09 13.52
C PRO A 400 -16.20 -9.22 12.54
N ASP A 401 -16.33 -8.97 11.23
CA ASP A 401 -17.07 -9.84 10.33
C ASP A 401 -16.64 -9.78 8.85
N VAL A 402 -15.47 -9.24 8.54
CA VAL A 402 -15.03 -9.03 7.16
C VAL A 402 -13.96 -10.02 6.70
N ILE A 403 -14.18 -10.64 5.55
CA ILE A 403 -13.19 -11.39 4.78
C ILE A 403 -12.67 -10.48 3.69
N ARG A 404 -11.34 -10.26 3.65
CA ARG A 404 -10.70 -9.50 2.59
C ARG A 404 -9.98 -10.46 1.64
N ILE A 405 -10.20 -10.27 0.36
CA ILE A 405 -9.55 -10.99 -0.73
C ILE A 405 -8.97 -9.99 -1.73
N ALA A 406 -7.77 -10.23 -2.19
CA ALA A 406 -7.06 -9.33 -3.10
C ALA A 406 -6.38 -10.12 -4.23
N PRO A 407 -7.04 -10.29 -5.39
CA PRO A 407 -6.43 -10.90 -6.55
C PRO A 407 -5.39 -9.95 -7.18
N VAL A 408 -4.12 -10.16 -6.84
CA VAL A 408 -3.01 -9.32 -7.28
C VAL A 408 -2.63 -9.64 -8.73
N PRO A 409 -2.55 -8.65 -9.63
CA PRO A 409 -2.33 -8.84 -11.07
C PRO A 409 -1.06 -9.62 -11.44
N LEU A 410 0.01 -9.49 -10.66
CA LEU A 410 1.28 -10.13 -10.96
C LEU A 410 1.26 -11.66 -10.85
N TYR A 411 0.38 -12.22 -9.98
CA TYR A 411 0.41 -13.66 -9.74
C TYR A 411 -0.97 -14.34 -9.68
N ASN A 412 -2.06 -13.59 -9.53
CA ASN A 412 -3.39 -14.20 -9.57
C ASN A 412 -3.95 -14.28 -11.00
N ARG A 413 -4.80 -15.30 -11.19
CA ARG A 413 -5.45 -15.64 -12.44
C ARG A 413 -6.97 -15.50 -12.33
N PHE A 414 -7.63 -15.42 -13.46
CA PHE A 414 -9.10 -15.51 -13.53
C PHE A 414 -9.59 -16.88 -13.04
N GLU A 415 -8.81 -17.95 -13.31
CA GLU A 415 -9.06 -19.28 -12.74
C GLU A 415 -9.07 -19.27 -11.21
N ASP A 416 -8.17 -18.52 -10.56
CA ASP A 416 -8.12 -18.42 -9.10
C ASP A 416 -9.41 -17.76 -8.55
N CYS A 417 -9.92 -16.72 -9.22
CA CYS A 417 -11.19 -16.08 -8.89
C CYS A 417 -12.38 -17.04 -9.04
N HIS A 418 -12.42 -17.81 -10.15
CA HIS A 418 -13.46 -18.79 -10.37
C HIS A 418 -13.45 -19.90 -9.32
N ARG A 419 -12.29 -20.50 -9.06
CA ARG A 419 -12.14 -21.58 -8.05
C ARG A 419 -12.50 -21.09 -6.65
N PHE A 420 -12.11 -19.88 -6.27
CA PHE A 420 -12.51 -19.26 -5.00
C PHE A 420 -14.04 -19.24 -4.84
N VAL A 421 -14.76 -18.77 -5.87
CA VAL A 421 -16.23 -18.68 -5.82
C VAL A 421 -16.88 -20.06 -5.81
N GLU A 422 -16.36 -21.06 -6.53
CA GLU A 422 -16.89 -22.42 -6.49
C GLU A 422 -16.72 -23.07 -5.10
N ILE A 423 -15.57 -22.88 -4.44
CA ILE A 423 -15.35 -23.37 -3.07
C ILE A 423 -16.34 -22.69 -2.11
N PHE A 424 -16.57 -21.41 -2.24
CA PHE A 424 -17.56 -20.69 -1.44
C PHE A 424 -18.99 -21.23 -1.67
N LYS A 425 -19.39 -21.43 -2.91
CA LYS A 425 -20.71 -21.99 -3.28
C LYS A 425 -20.93 -23.39 -2.71
N ASP A 426 -19.90 -24.23 -2.72
CA ASP A 426 -20.00 -25.58 -2.17
C ASP A 426 -20.22 -25.53 -0.65
N PHE A 427 -19.52 -24.64 0.06
CA PHE A 427 -19.78 -24.42 1.48
C PHE A 427 -21.19 -23.90 1.75
N ASP A 428 -21.64 -22.89 1.01
CA ASP A 428 -22.97 -22.31 1.15
C ASP A 428 -24.08 -23.35 0.92
N ARG A 429 -23.98 -24.17 -0.15
CA ARG A 429 -24.97 -25.23 -0.43
C ARG A 429 -25.03 -26.28 0.69
N ASN A 430 -23.90 -26.63 1.29
CA ASN A 430 -23.84 -27.64 2.33
C ASN A 430 -24.38 -27.13 3.69
N ASN A 431 -24.42 -25.81 3.90
CA ASN A 431 -24.84 -25.19 5.16
C ASN A 431 -26.18 -24.42 5.08
N ALA A 432 -26.71 -24.19 3.88
CA ALA A 432 -27.99 -23.46 3.69
C ALA A 432 -29.25 -24.26 4.10
N HIS A 433 -29.11 -25.53 4.45
CA HIS A 433 -30.24 -26.44 4.77
C HIS A 433 -30.16 -26.97 6.21
N THR A 434 -29.27 -26.47 7.04
CA THR A 434 -29.21 -26.72 8.47
C THR A 434 -29.84 -25.56 9.25
#